data_e227c8afb6b5bf587acc642cdea4b01b
#
_entry.id   e227c8afb6b5bf587acc642cdea4b01b
#
_cell.length_a   1.000
_cell.length_b   1.000
_cell.length_c   1.000
_cell.angle_alpha   90.00
_cell.angle_beta   90.00
_cell.angle_gamma   90.00
#
_symmetry.space_group_name_H-M   'P 1'
#
loop_
_entity.id
_entity.type
_entity.pdbx_description
1 polymer ?
#
loop_
_entity_poly.entity_id
_entity_poly.type
_entity_poly.pdbx_seq_one_letter_code
_entity_poly.pdbx_strand_id
1 'polypeptide(L)'
;QSKEVSGSSEIAQVGTISANGEKAIGDMIAQAMKKVGTEGVITVEEAKSLDSELEVVEGMQFDRGYISPYFVTNAEKMTTELENPYILIYEKKLSGLQAMLPLLESVVQSGRPLLIIAEDVEGEALATLVVNKLRGGLKVAAVKAPGFGDRRKAMLQDIAILTGGEMVSEDLGIKLENVTVQMLGNAKRVNITKDDTTIVRGGGKKNEIEARVAQIRQQIEDTTSDYDREKLQERLAKIAGGVAVIKVGGATEIEVKERKDRVDDALNATRAAVEEGIVPGGGVALLHAAKALKIKGDNDDQEAGVNIVRRALQAPIRQISENAGVEGSIVVGKVMDQKSPTFGYDAQNDTYVDLIAKGIIDPAKVVRTALQDAASVAGLLVTTEAGVAETPKKDDPMPMPPGGGMDGMGMM
;
A
#
# COMPACT_ATOMS: atom_id res chain seq x y z
N GLN A 1 20.75 1.80 -16.72
CA GLN A 1 20.47 3.24 -16.61
C GLN A 1 20.10 3.65 -15.19
N SER A 2 19.62 2.70 -14.37
CA SER A 2 19.22 3.00 -12.99
C SER A 2 20.41 3.44 -12.14
N LYS A 3 20.22 4.47 -11.32
CA LYS A 3 21.12 4.96 -10.29
C LYS A 3 20.51 4.64 -8.93
N GLU A 4 21.24 3.95 -8.06
CA GLU A 4 20.79 3.67 -6.70
C GLU A 4 20.57 4.96 -5.91
N VAL A 5 19.53 4.95 -5.07
CA VAL A 5 19.19 6.03 -4.14
C VAL A 5 19.80 5.69 -2.78
N SER A 6 20.81 6.43 -2.36
CA SER A 6 21.56 6.12 -1.15
C SER A 6 21.47 7.19 -0.05
N GLY A 7 21.00 8.37 -0.37
CA GLY A 7 21.02 9.54 0.52
C GLY A 7 19.66 10.12 0.85
N SER A 8 19.50 10.65 2.06
CA SER A 8 18.27 11.35 2.49
C SER A 8 17.87 12.49 1.55
N SER A 9 18.86 13.16 0.92
CA SER A 9 18.62 14.23 -0.07
C SER A 9 18.00 13.69 -1.36
N GLU A 10 18.45 12.52 -1.85
CA GLU A 10 17.90 11.89 -3.04
C GLU A 10 16.48 11.35 -2.76
N ILE A 11 16.26 10.79 -1.58
CA ILE A 11 14.92 10.39 -1.10
C ILE A 11 13.96 11.59 -1.10
N ALA A 12 14.39 12.72 -0.51
CA ALA A 12 13.59 13.94 -0.50
C ALA A 12 13.29 14.45 -1.91
N GLN A 13 14.22 14.31 -2.84
CA GLN A 13 14.07 14.73 -4.23
C GLN A 13 13.02 13.88 -4.97
N VAL A 14 13.05 12.55 -4.81
CA VAL A 14 12.01 11.65 -5.35
C VAL A 14 10.63 12.00 -4.78
N GLY A 15 10.53 12.15 -3.46
CA GLY A 15 9.27 12.52 -2.81
C GLY A 15 8.75 13.89 -3.28
N THR A 16 9.65 14.85 -3.50
CA THR A 16 9.29 16.19 -3.98
C THR A 16 8.74 16.15 -5.39
N ILE A 17 9.42 15.48 -6.33
CA ILE A 17 8.96 15.43 -7.73
C ILE A 17 7.63 14.68 -7.86
N SER A 18 7.46 13.59 -7.12
CA SER A 18 6.23 12.81 -7.09
C SER A 18 5.07 13.57 -6.42
N ALA A 19 5.38 14.51 -5.52
CA ALA A 19 4.41 15.42 -4.89
C ALA A 19 4.21 16.72 -5.68
N ASN A 20 4.35 16.71 -7.00
CA ASN A 20 4.19 17.89 -7.87
C ASN A 20 5.08 19.08 -7.49
N GLY A 21 6.28 18.83 -6.98
CA GLY A 21 7.25 19.85 -6.58
C GLY A 21 7.09 20.36 -5.14
N GLU A 22 6.19 19.80 -4.34
CA GLU A 22 5.98 20.18 -2.94
C GLU A 22 7.10 19.63 -2.05
N LYS A 23 8.14 20.46 -1.83
CA LYS A 23 9.34 20.08 -1.09
C LYS A 23 9.05 19.64 0.35
N ALA A 24 8.05 20.22 1.00
CA ALA A 24 7.68 19.86 2.37
C ALA A 24 7.28 18.38 2.49
N ILE A 25 6.59 17.84 1.50
CA ILE A 25 6.23 16.42 1.45
C ILE A 25 7.48 15.56 1.28
N GLY A 26 8.35 15.89 0.33
CA GLY A 26 9.60 15.15 0.12
C GLY A 26 10.50 15.13 1.35
N ASP A 27 10.67 16.25 2.00
CA ASP A 27 11.47 16.38 3.23
C ASP A 27 10.86 15.54 4.38
N MET A 28 9.53 15.52 4.49
CA MET A 28 8.83 14.75 5.52
C MET A 28 8.98 13.23 5.31
N ILE A 29 8.88 12.76 4.07
CA ILE A 29 9.10 11.35 3.71
C ILE A 29 10.54 10.95 4.01
N ALA A 30 11.52 11.78 3.63
CA ALA A 30 12.93 11.51 3.92
C ALA A 30 13.22 11.47 5.43
N GLN A 31 12.60 12.34 6.22
CA GLN A 31 12.70 12.31 7.68
C GLN A 31 12.04 11.06 8.27
N ALA A 32 10.88 10.63 7.73
CA ALA A 32 10.22 9.42 8.16
C ALA A 32 11.13 8.20 7.92
N MET A 33 11.66 8.04 6.71
CA MET A 33 12.59 6.96 6.37
C MET A 33 13.86 6.99 7.21
N LYS A 34 14.39 8.18 7.52
CA LYS A 34 15.55 8.30 8.42
C LYS A 34 15.26 7.82 9.84
N LYS A 35 14.02 8.01 10.33
CA LYS A 35 13.64 7.59 11.70
C LYS A 35 13.36 6.11 11.83
N VAL A 36 12.68 5.50 10.85
CA VAL A 36 12.29 4.09 10.92
C VAL A 36 13.14 3.17 10.04
N GLY A 37 14.06 3.71 9.25
CA GLY A 37 14.85 2.98 8.24
C GLY A 37 14.16 2.90 6.90
N THR A 38 14.90 2.50 5.86
CA THR A 38 14.40 2.36 4.48
C THR A 38 13.33 1.28 4.36
N GLU A 39 13.47 0.21 5.13
CA GLU A 39 12.51 -0.90 5.26
C GLU A 39 11.44 -0.63 6.32
N GLY A 40 11.48 0.52 6.97
CA GLY A 40 10.58 0.89 8.04
C GLY A 40 9.17 1.19 7.56
N VAL A 41 8.20 0.98 8.44
CA VAL A 41 6.79 1.19 8.14
C VAL A 41 6.44 2.68 8.24
N ILE A 42 5.88 3.22 7.17
CA ILE A 42 5.37 4.60 7.12
C ILE A 42 3.90 4.53 6.69
N THR A 43 3.04 5.19 7.45
CA THR A 43 1.61 5.32 7.15
C THR A 43 1.21 6.79 7.06
N VAL A 44 0.16 7.08 6.29
CA VAL A 44 -0.37 8.43 6.13
C VAL A 44 -1.76 8.51 6.74
N GLU A 45 -1.97 9.47 7.63
CA GLU A 45 -3.24 9.69 8.33
C GLU A 45 -3.70 11.13 8.14
N GLU A 46 -4.99 11.35 8.31
CA GLU A 46 -5.56 12.70 8.35
C GLU A 46 -5.31 13.36 9.71
N ALA A 47 -4.79 14.59 9.71
CA ALA A 47 -4.68 15.39 10.91
C ALA A 47 -6.00 16.13 11.18
N LYS A 48 -6.17 16.52 12.46
CA LYS A 48 -7.24 17.45 12.85
C LYS A 48 -6.76 18.90 12.91
N SER A 49 -5.50 19.14 12.54
CA SER A 49 -4.80 20.43 12.53
C SER A 49 -4.62 20.92 11.10
N LEU A 50 -4.30 22.20 10.96
CA LEU A 50 -3.93 22.81 9.66
C LEU A 50 -2.56 22.31 9.18
N ASP A 51 -1.65 22.05 10.13
CA ASP A 51 -0.27 21.66 9.84
C ASP A 51 -0.13 20.15 9.74
N SER A 52 0.74 19.70 8.85
CA SER A 52 1.14 18.31 8.74
C SER A 52 2.26 17.98 9.73
N GLU A 53 2.22 16.81 10.35
CA GLU A 53 3.16 16.39 11.40
C GLU A 53 3.69 14.97 11.13
N LEU A 54 4.93 14.72 11.56
CA LEU A 54 5.56 13.40 11.55
C LEU A 54 5.74 12.89 12.98
N GLU A 55 5.10 11.79 13.30
CA GLU A 55 5.20 11.10 14.59
C GLU A 55 5.71 9.67 14.40
N VAL A 56 6.53 9.17 15.34
CA VAL A 56 6.88 7.73 15.38
C VAL A 56 6.18 7.13 16.59
N VAL A 57 5.47 6.05 16.36
CA VAL A 57 4.62 5.38 17.34
C VAL A 57 4.94 3.90 17.43
N GLU A 58 4.57 3.26 18.53
CA GLU A 58 4.61 1.82 18.67
C GLU A 58 3.70 1.16 17.63
N GLY A 59 4.24 0.18 16.92
CA GLY A 59 3.52 -0.51 15.87
C GLY A 59 4.41 -1.49 15.14
N MET A 60 3.81 -2.30 14.28
CA MET A 60 4.55 -3.21 13.41
C MET A 60 3.75 -3.54 12.16
N GLN A 61 4.47 -3.95 11.13
CA GLN A 61 3.90 -4.56 9.93
C GLN A 61 4.38 -5.98 9.77
N PHE A 62 3.53 -6.84 9.25
CA PHE A 62 3.88 -8.20 8.85
C PHE A 62 3.23 -8.60 7.53
N ASP A 63 3.92 -9.49 6.80
CA ASP A 63 3.60 -9.88 5.43
C ASP A 63 2.47 -10.91 5.40
N ARG A 64 1.27 -10.52 5.78
CA ARG A 64 0.02 -11.27 5.65
C ARG A 64 -1.13 -10.30 5.54
N GLY A 65 -1.84 -10.34 4.43
CA GLY A 65 -3.02 -9.53 4.20
C GLY A 65 -4.33 -10.23 4.61
N TYR A 66 -5.46 -9.66 4.22
CA TYR A 66 -6.77 -10.21 4.52
C TYR A 66 -6.97 -11.59 3.86
N ILE A 67 -7.57 -12.52 4.59
CA ILE A 67 -7.85 -13.88 4.09
C ILE A 67 -8.92 -13.87 2.98
N SER A 68 -9.83 -12.89 3.01
CA SER A 68 -10.91 -12.78 2.03
C SER A 68 -11.09 -11.32 1.58
N PRO A 69 -11.26 -11.05 0.28
CA PRO A 69 -11.59 -9.73 -0.24
C PRO A 69 -12.88 -9.14 0.34
N TYR A 70 -13.77 -9.99 0.84
CA TYR A 70 -15.01 -9.54 1.50
C TYR A 70 -14.75 -8.79 2.82
N PHE A 71 -13.55 -8.83 3.38
CA PHE A 71 -13.16 -8.01 4.54
C PHE A 71 -12.80 -6.56 4.16
N VAL A 72 -12.63 -6.24 2.89
CA VAL A 72 -12.30 -4.89 2.41
C VAL A 72 -13.36 -3.87 2.88
N THR A 73 -12.89 -2.73 3.40
CA THR A 73 -13.72 -1.59 3.81
C THR A 73 -13.63 -0.41 2.83
N ASN A 74 -12.50 -0.29 2.12
CA ASN A 74 -12.28 0.69 1.07
C ASN A 74 -12.07 -0.04 -0.27
N ALA A 75 -13.11 -0.05 -1.11
CA ALA A 75 -13.09 -0.78 -2.38
C ALA A 75 -12.16 -0.14 -3.44
N GLU A 76 -11.96 1.17 -3.39
CA GLU A 76 -11.07 1.88 -4.34
C GLU A 76 -9.60 1.50 -4.12
N LYS A 77 -9.17 1.48 -2.85
CA LYS A 77 -7.79 1.12 -2.46
C LYS A 77 -7.61 -0.38 -2.19
N MET A 78 -8.69 -1.17 -2.21
CA MET A 78 -8.69 -2.59 -1.84
C MET A 78 -8.04 -2.83 -0.47
N THR A 79 -8.37 -1.99 0.52
CA THR A 79 -7.84 -2.05 1.89
C THR A 79 -8.93 -2.24 2.92
N THR A 80 -8.54 -2.79 4.07
CA THR A 80 -9.38 -2.89 5.26
C THR A 80 -8.80 -2.00 6.35
N GLU A 81 -9.58 -1.02 6.80
CA GLU A 81 -9.20 -0.13 7.90
C GLU A 81 -10.09 -0.42 9.11
N LEU A 82 -9.48 -0.70 10.25
CA LEU A 82 -10.15 -0.94 11.51
C LEU A 82 -9.70 0.11 12.53
N GLU A 83 -10.65 0.92 13.01
CA GLU A 83 -10.41 1.94 14.03
C GLU A 83 -10.70 1.39 15.42
N ASN A 84 -9.74 1.51 16.34
CA ASN A 84 -9.80 1.00 17.72
C ASN A 84 -10.25 -0.47 17.81
N PRO A 85 -9.68 -1.39 17.01
CA PRO A 85 -10.11 -2.78 17.01
C PRO A 85 -9.70 -3.51 18.29
N TYR A 86 -10.47 -4.54 18.63
CA TYR A 86 -9.96 -5.66 19.39
C TYR A 86 -9.15 -6.59 18.49
N ILE A 87 -8.13 -7.25 19.05
CA ILE A 87 -7.24 -8.14 18.30
C ILE A 87 -7.20 -9.48 19.02
N LEU A 88 -7.77 -10.50 18.39
CA LEU A 88 -7.65 -11.89 18.82
C LEU A 88 -6.40 -12.50 18.20
N ILE A 89 -5.52 -13.03 19.02
CA ILE A 89 -4.27 -13.67 18.60
C ILE A 89 -4.37 -15.16 18.96
N TYR A 90 -4.55 -16.00 17.94
CA TYR A 90 -4.79 -17.42 18.11
C TYR A 90 -3.73 -18.26 17.40
N GLU A 91 -3.13 -19.20 18.11
CA GLU A 91 -2.02 -20.00 17.58
C GLU A 91 -2.43 -20.98 16.49
N LYS A 92 -3.64 -21.58 16.62
CA LYS A 92 -4.11 -22.64 15.74
C LYS A 92 -5.02 -22.13 14.62
N LYS A 93 -5.47 -23.06 13.78
CA LYS A 93 -6.49 -22.78 12.76
C LYS A 93 -7.86 -22.60 13.38
N LEU A 94 -8.64 -21.71 12.81
CA LEU A 94 -10.02 -21.45 13.16
C LEU A 94 -10.93 -21.95 12.04
N SER A 95 -11.55 -23.12 12.25
CA SER A 95 -12.48 -23.75 11.27
C SER A 95 -13.95 -23.68 11.68
N GLY A 96 -14.24 -23.48 12.97
CA GLY A 96 -15.58 -23.29 13.53
C GLY A 96 -15.61 -22.14 14.53
N LEU A 97 -16.78 -21.51 14.73
CA LEU A 97 -16.94 -20.36 15.64
C LEU A 97 -17.60 -20.71 16.98
N GLN A 98 -18.01 -21.96 17.19
CA GLN A 98 -18.75 -22.38 18.40
C GLN A 98 -18.01 -21.97 19.70
N ALA A 99 -16.70 -22.24 19.76
CA ALA A 99 -15.88 -21.96 20.93
C ALA A 99 -15.74 -20.44 21.25
N MET A 100 -15.96 -19.57 20.26
CA MET A 100 -15.79 -18.12 20.44
C MET A 100 -17.11 -17.32 20.36
N LEU A 101 -18.27 -17.99 20.33
CA LEU A 101 -19.56 -17.29 20.28
C LEU A 101 -19.74 -16.29 21.42
N PRO A 102 -19.44 -16.61 22.70
CA PRO A 102 -19.58 -15.64 23.80
C PRO A 102 -18.67 -14.40 23.62
N LEU A 103 -17.47 -14.62 23.06
CA LEU A 103 -16.54 -13.54 22.74
C LEU A 103 -17.09 -12.64 21.63
N LEU A 104 -17.61 -13.25 20.55
CA LEU A 104 -18.20 -12.50 19.44
C LEU A 104 -19.41 -11.67 19.87
N GLU A 105 -20.28 -12.22 20.73
CA GLU A 105 -21.41 -11.49 21.32
C GLU A 105 -20.94 -10.27 22.11
N SER A 106 -19.91 -10.42 22.93
CA SER A 106 -19.31 -9.33 23.71
C SER A 106 -18.68 -8.25 22.80
N VAL A 107 -18.02 -8.67 21.71
CA VAL A 107 -17.46 -7.75 20.72
C VAL A 107 -18.57 -6.97 20.01
N VAL A 108 -19.64 -7.63 19.57
CA VAL A 108 -20.80 -6.98 18.95
C VAL A 108 -21.44 -5.96 19.89
N GLN A 109 -21.63 -6.32 21.15
CA GLN A 109 -22.18 -5.39 22.17
C GLN A 109 -21.30 -4.15 22.38
N SER A 110 -19.98 -4.30 22.25
CA SER A 110 -19.04 -3.18 22.39
C SER A 110 -19.08 -2.20 21.20
N GLY A 111 -19.59 -2.64 20.03
CA GLY A 111 -19.58 -1.89 18.78
C GLY A 111 -18.19 -1.70 18.14
N ARG A 112 -17.13 -2.24 18.75
CA ARG A 112 -15.75 -2.15 18.25
C ARG A 112 -15.49 -3.21 17.20
N PRO A 113 -14.62 -2.92 16.21
CA PRO A 113 -14.16 -3.92 15.24
C PRO A 113 -13.33 -5.03 15.91
N LEU A 114 -13.29 -6.20 15.27
CA LEU A 114 -12.44 -7.32 15.65
C LEU A 114 -11.47 -7.67 14.52
N LEU A 115 -10.18 -7.71 14.81
CA LEU A 115 -9.18 -8.36 14.00
C LEU A 115 -8.90 -9.75 14.57
N ILE A 116 -8.94 -10.78 13.72
CA ILE A 116 -8.55 -12.14 14.06
C ILE A 116 -7.21 -12.44 13.37
N ILE A 117 -6.18 -12.75 14.16
CA ILE A 117 -4.88 -13.22 13.68
C ILE A 117 -4.77 -14.68 14.13
N ALA A 118 -4.83 -15.61 13.16
CA ALA A 118 -4.78 -17.04 13.44
C ALA A 118 -3.87 -17.75 12.45
N GLU A 119 -3.46 -19.00 12.71
CA GLU A 119 -2.71 -19.79 11.73
C GLU A 119 -3.42 -19.81 10.37
N ASP A 120 -4.71 -20.04 10.38
CA ASP A 120 -5.63 -19.90 9.24
C ASP A 120 -7.05 -19.69 9.75
N VAL A 121 -7.93 -19.11 8.91
CA VAL A 121 -9.37 -19.05 9.15
C VAL A 121 -10.05 -19.62 7.92
N GLU A 122 -10.70 -20.74 8.07
CA GLU A 122 -11.21 -21.53 6.93
C GLU A 122 -12.61 -22.10 7.19
N GLY A 123 -13.20 -22.69 6.16
CA GLY A 123 -14.45 -23.42 6.27
C GLY A 123 -15.63 -22.61 6.79
N GLU A 124 -16.37 -23.18 7.75
CA GLU A 124 -17.55 -22.57 8.36
C GLU A 124 -17.23 -21.25 9.08
N ALA A 125 -16.07 -21.18 9.73
CA ALA A 125 -15.65 -19.96 10.46
C ALA A 125 -15.53 -18.78 9.50
N LEU A 126 -14.80 -18.95 8.39
CA LEU A 126 -14.62 -17.89 7.40
C LEU A 126 -15.96 -17.47 6.79
N ALA A 127 -16.77 -18.44 6.35
CA ALA A 127 -18.07 -18.17 5.73
C ALA A 127 -18.98 -17.38 6.68
N THR A 128 -19.05 -17.77 7.95
CA THR A 128 -19.88 -17.12 8.96
C THR A 128 -19.41 -15.71 9.25
N LEU A 129 -18.09 -15.48 9.40
CA LEU A 129 -17.53 -14.13 9.61
C LEU A 129 -17.84 -13.20 8.43
N VAL A 130 -17.67 -13.68 7.19
CA VAL A 130 -17.97 -12.92 5.97
C VAL A 130 -19.46 -12.57 5.91
N VAL A 131 -20.36 -13.52 6.14
CA VAL A 131 -21.81 -13.26 6.13
C VAL A 131 -22.21 -12.24 7.18
N ASN A 132 -21.69 -12.35 8.41
CA ASN A 132 -22.02 -11.39 9.48
C ASN A 132 -21.47 -9.99 9.19
N LYS A 133 -20.28 -9.88 8.58
CA LYS A 133 -19.75 -8.60 8.12
C LYS A 133 -20.64 -7.99 7.04
N LEU A 134 -21.00 -8.75 6.02
CA LEU A 134 -21.82 -8.24 4.90
C LEU A 134 -23.22 -7.81 5.36
N ARG A 135 -23.78 -8.47 6.39
CA ARG A 135 -25.05 -8.08 7.01
C ARG A 135 -24.92 -6.86 7.96
N GLY A 136 -23.71 -6.34 8.18
CA GLY A 136 -23.45 -5.23 9.10
C GLY A 136 -23.56 -5.58 10.58
N GLY A 137 -23.71 -6.87 10.94
CA GLY A 137 -23.83 -7.34 12.32
C GLY A 137 -22.50 -7.38 13.08
N LEU A 138 -21.38 -7.54 12.37
CA LEU A 138 -20.04 -7.62 12.96
C LEU A 138 -19.02 -6.88 12.08
N LYS A 139 -18.29 -5.95 12.65
CA LYS A 139 -17.14 -5.32 11.99
C LYS A 139 -15.92 -6.20 12.24
N VAL A 140 -15.53 -7.01 11.25
CA VAL A 140 -14.47 -8.01 11.42
C VAL A 140 -13.57 -8.10 10.21
N ALA A 141 -12.30 -8.40 10.45
CA ALA A 141 -11.35 -8.89 9.45
C ALA A 141 -10.54 -10.05 10.04
N ALA A 142 -10.04 -10.91 9.16
CA ALA A 142 -9.19 -12.01 9.54
C ALA A 142 -7.95 -12.06 8.63
N VAL A 143 -6.80 -12.30 9.25
CA VAL A 143 -5.51 -12.43 8.60
C VAL A 143 -4.79 -13.68 9.09
N LYS A 144 -3.89 -14.23 8.26
CA LYS A 144 -3.04 -15.33 8.69
C LYS A 144 -1.91 -14.83 9.57
N ALA A 145 -1.54 -15.62 10.57
CA ALA A 145 -0.38 -15.36 11.40
C ALA A 145 0.91 -15.39 10.57
N PRO A 146 1.85 -14.47 10.81
CA PRO A 146 3.12 -14.46 10.10
C PRO A 146 4.05 -15.59 10.56
N GLY A 147 4.89 -16.09 9.66
CA GLY A 147 5.85 -17.15 9.93
C GLY A 147 5.26 -18.56 9.99
N PHE A 148 6.09 -19.53 10.37
CA PHE A 148 5.75 -20.96 10.46
C PHE A 148 6.38 -21.57 11.72
N GLY A 149 5.73 -22.60 12.29
CA GLY A 149 6.24 -23.34 13.44
C GLY A 149 6.55 -22.43 14.65
N ASP A 150 7.70 -22.63 15.29
CA ASP A 150 8.08 -21.85 16.49
C ASP A 150 8.29 -20.36 16.20
N ARG A 151 8.66 -20.01 14.97
CA ARG A 151 8.74 -18.59 14.57
C ARG A 151 7.39 -17.93 14.56
N ARG A 152 6.34 -18.62 14.11
CA ARG A 152 4.97 -18.11 14.17
C ARG A 152 4.56 -17.84 15.61
N LYS A 153 4.83 -18.79 16.54
CA LYS A 153 4.56 -18.60 17.97
C LYS A 153 5.28 -17.36 18.52
N ALA A 154 6.57 -17.22 18.18
CA ALA A 154 7.36 -16.08 18.63
C ALA A 154 6.82 -14.74 18.09
N MET A 155 6.41 -14.69 16.82
CA MET A 155 5.81 -13.48 16.22
C MET A 155 4.43 -13.17 16.78
N LEU A 156 3.60 -14.19 17.05
CA LEU A 156 2.30 -13.99 17.72
C LEU A 156 2.50 -13.44 19.14
N GLN A 157 3.52 -13.88 19.88
CA GLN A 157 3.88 -13.30 21.18
C GLN A 157 4.33 -11.84 21.06
N ASP A 158 5.11 -11.51 20.03
CA ASP A 158 5.54 -10.12 19.78
C ASP A 158 4.33 -9.22 19.50
N ILE A 159 3.37 -9.71 18.70
CA ILE A 159 2.10 -9.01 18.43
C ILE A 159 1.26 -8.87 19.72
N ALA A 160 1.21 -9.90 20.54
CA ALA A 160 0.49 -9.86 21.81
C ALA A 160 1.07 -8.79 22.76
N ILE A 161 2.37 -8.76 22.93
CA ILE A 161 3.06 -7.75 23.75
C ILE A 161 2.85 -6.33 23.16
N LEU A 162 2.97 -6.18 21.84
CA LEU A 162 2.76 -4.89 21.18
C LEU A 162 1.34 -4.35 21.35
N THR A 163 0.35 -5.23 21.34
CA THR A 163 -1.08 -4.86 21.40
C THR A 163 -1.66 -4.90 22.80
N GLY A 164 -0.89 -5.38 23.78
CA GLY A 164 -1.32 -5.53 25.17
C GLY A 164 -2.37 -6.62 25.37
N GLY A 165 -2.38 -7.64 24.48
CA GLY A 165 -3.24 -8.80 24.57
C GLY A 165 -2.47 -10.07 24.95
N GLU A 166 -3.20 -11.19 24.93
CA GLU A 166 -2.65 -12.52 25.22
C GLU A 166 -2.68 -13.39 23.96
N MET A 167 -1.63 -14.18 23.74
CA MET A 167 -1.64 -15.22 22.70
C MET A 167 -2.44 -16.41 23.22
N VAL A 168 -3.56 -16.70 22.56
CA VAL A 168 -4.41 -17.85 22.87
C VAL A 168 -3.75 -19.11 22.34
N SER A 169 -3.24 -19.94 23.26
CA SER A 169 -2.54 -21.19 22.97
C SER A 169 -2.86 -22.22 24.04
N GLU A 170 -3.16 -23.44 23.62
CA GLU A 170 -3.39 -24.55 24.55
C GLU A 170 -2.10 -24.94 25.28
N ASP A 171 -0.93 -24.74 24.66
CA ASP A 171 0.37 -24.96 25.30
C ASP A 171 0.57 -24.02 26.50
N LEU A 172 -0.05 -22.84 26.46
CA LEU A 172 -0.07 -21.87 27.56
C LEU A 172 -1.28 -22.08 28.51
N GLY A 173 -2.08 -23.13 28.29
CA GLY A 173 -3.26 -23.44 29.10
C GLY A 173 -4.50 -22.58 28.78
N ILE A 174 -4.45 -21.76 27.72
CA ILE A 174 -5.55 -20.87 27.31
C ILE A 174 -6.34 -21.52 26.19
N LYS A 175 -7.57 -21.92 26.49
CA LYS A 175 -8.52 -22.45 25.49
C LYS A 175 -9.35 -21.33 24.90
N LEU A 176 -9.70 -21.45 23.61
CA LEU A 176 -10.47 -20.44 22.88
C LEU A 176 -11.84 -20.14 23.53
N GLU A 177 -12.48 -21.14 24.11
CA GLU A 177 -13.77 -21.04 24.81
C GLU A 177 -13.73 -20.17 26.07
N ASN A 178 -12.54 -19.99 26.67
CA ASN A 178 -12.32 -19.20 27.89
C ASN A 178 -11.81 -17.77 27.61
N VAL A 179 -11.68 -17.39 26.34
CA VAL A 179 -11.18 -16.07 25.97
C VAL A 179 -12.23 -15.00 26.27
N THR A 180 -11.81 -13.97 26.96
CA THR A 180 -12.61 -12.79 27.27
C THR A 180 -12.10 -11.56 26.54
N VAL A 181 -12.92 -10.50 26.49
CA VAL A 181 -12.53 -9.23 25.83
C VAL A 181 -11.27 -8.61 26.47
N GLN A 182 -11.02 -8.84 27.77
CA GLN A 182 -9.85 -8.34 28.48
C GLN A 182 -8.54 -8.97 28.03
N MET A 183 -8.59 -10.19 27.48
CA MET A 183 -7.44 -10.91 26.94
C MET A 183 -7.10 -10.48 25.51
N LEU A 184 -8.00 -9.76 24.85
CA LEU A 184 -7.77 -9.28 23.49
C LEU A 184 -6.77 -8.12 23.47
N GLY A 185 -5.88 -8.15 22.50
CA GLY A 185 -5.06 -6.99 22.16
C GLY A 185 -5.91 -5.85 21.63
N ASN A 186 -5.32 -4.66 21.58
CA ASN A 186 -5.94 -3.50 20.97
C ASN A 186 -4.90 -2.62 20.28
N ALA A 187 -5.35 -1.80 19.36
CA ALA A 187 -4.56 -0.79 18.69
C ALA A 187 -5.43 0.41 18.37
N LYS A 188 -4.82 1.54 18.05
CA LYS A 188 -5.60 2.69 17.59
C LYS A 188 -6.15 2.47 16.19
N ARG A 189 -5.33 1.89 15.31
CA ARG A 189 -5.71 1.57 13.93
C ARG A 189 -5.01 0.30 13.46
N VAL A 190 -5.68 -0.45 12.61
CA VAL A 190 -5.08 -1.52 11.83
C VAL A 190 -5.44 -1.33 10.36
N ASN A 191 -4.42 -1.33 9.50
CA ASN A 191 -4.55 -1.27 8.06
C ASN A 191 -4.14 -2.61 7.46
N ILE A 192 -5.00 -3.18 6.62
CA ILE A 192 -4.77 -4.48 5.99
C ILE A 192 -4.90 -4.31 4.48
N THR A 193 -3.86 -4.67 3.76
CA THR A 193 -3.87 -4.78 2.30
C THR A 193 -4.08 -6.25 1.89
N LYS A 194 -3.93 -6.55 0.61
CA LYS A 194 -3.91 -7.93 0.12
C LYS A 194 -2.72 -8.71 0.67
N ASP A 195 -1.59 -8.06 0.90
CA ASP A 195 -0.30 -8.68 1.19
C ASP A 195 0.20 -8.44 2.63
N ASP A 196 -0.22 -7.34 3.25
CA ASP A 196 0.33 -6.85 4.52
C ASP A 196 -0.75 -6.49 5.55
N THR A 197 -0.35 -6.58 6.82
CA THR A 197 -1.12 -6.04 7.96
C THR A 197 -0.22 -5.11 8.77
N THR A 198 -0.66 -3.87 8.94
CA THR A 198 0.02 -2.83 9.73
C THR A 198 -0.79 -2.49 10.97
N ILE A 199 -0.19 -2.69 12.14
CA ILE A 199 -0.73 -2.30 13.45
C ILE A 199 -0.11 -0.96 13.85
N VAL A 200 -0.93 0.05 14.09
CA VAL A 200 -0.51 1.40 14.45
C VAL A 200 -0.99 1.73 15.86
N ARG A 201 -0.06 2.15 16.73
CA ARG A 201 -0.30 2.45 18.14
C ARG A 201 -0.97 1.27 18.85
N GLY A 202 -0.21 0.17 18.96
CA GLY A 202 -0.60 -0.97 19.79
C GLY A 202 -0.78 -0.54 21.25
N GLY A 203 -1.73 -1.19 21.94
CA GLY A 203 -2.08 -0.89 23.33
C GLY A 203 -1.13 -1.49 24.37
N GLY A 204 -0.02 -2.11 23.94
CA GLY A 204 0.99 -2.69 24.83
C GLY A 204 1.73 -1.65 25.65
N LYS A 205 2.22 -2.06 26.80
CA LYS A 205 3.01 -1.18 27.67
C LYS A 205 4.44 -1.07 27.17
N LYS A 206 4.94 0.15 27.11
CA LYS A 206 6.26 0.47 26.58
C LYS A 206 7.38 -0.32 27.26
N ASN A 207 7.33 -0.48 28.56
CA ASN A 207 8.31 -1.28 29.32
C ASN A 207 8.31 -2.77 28.94
N GLU A 208 7.15 -3.33 28.61
CA GLU A 208 7.02 -4.73 28.19
C GLU A 208 7.58 -4.90 26.74
N ILE A 209 7.33 -3.93 25.86
CA ILE A 209 7.89 -3.90 24.51
C ILE A 209 9.42 -3.75 24.58
N GLU A 210 9.95 -2.84 25.40
CA GLU A 210 11.39 -2.65 25.59
C GLU A 210 12.07 -3.91 26.16
N ALA A 211 11.44 -4.57 27.13
CA ALA A 211 11.93 -5.86 27.68
C ALA A 211 11.97 -6.95 26.60
N ARG A 212 10.93 -7.01 25.73
CA ARG A 212 10.91 -7.96 24.61
C ARG A 212 12.00 -7.67 23.57
N VAL A 213 12.24 -6.40 23.24
CA VAL A 213 13.34 -5.97 22.38
C VAL A 213 14.69 -6.39 22.94
N ALA A 214 14.90 -6.19 24.26
CA ALA A 214 16.14 -6.61 24.93
C ALA A 214 16.32 -8.14 24.89
N GLN A 215 15.25 -8.91 25.10
CA GLN A 215 15.27 -10.37 24.99
C GLN A 215 15.68 -10.85 23.58
N ILE A 216 15.12 -10.22 22.52
CA ILE A 216 15.47 -10.59 21.15
C ILE A 216 16.92 -10.24 20.85
N ARG A 217 17.44 -9.10 21.33
CA ARG A 217 18.86 -8.74 21.19
C ARG A 217 19.78 -9.77 21.83
N GLN A 218 19.44 -10.22 23.01
CA GLN A 218 20.19 -11.27 23.68
C GLN A 218 20.19 -12.58 22.86
N GLN A 219 19.05 -12.97 22.31
CA GLN A 219 18.95 -14.15 21.42
C GLN A 219 19.82 -14.01 20.17
N ILE A 220 19.96 -12.81 19.61
CA ILE A 220 20.85 -12.53 18.47
C ILE A 220 22.33 -12.73 18.85
N GLU A 221 22.72 -12.34 20.07
CA GLU A 221 24.08 -12.52 20.58
C GLU A 221 24.39 -13.99 20.89
N ASP A 222 23.42 -14.71 21.43
CA ASP A 222 23.59 -16.10 21.88
C ASP A 222 23.53 -17.12 20.73
N THR A 223 22.91 -16.78 19.59
CA THR A 223 22.77 -17.74 18.49
C THR A 223 24.06 -17.94 17.71
N THR A 224 24.37 -19.19 17.43
CA THR A 224 25.50 -19.60 16.57
C THR A 224 25.11 -19.78 15.10
N SER A 225 23.82 -19.81 14.79
CA SER A 225 23.29 -19.99 13.44
C SER A 225 23.13 -18.63 12.74
N ASP A 226 23.82 -18.43 11.63
CA ASP A 226 23.70 -17.19 10.83
C ASP A 226 22.29 -16.99 10.31
N TYR A 227 21.61 -18.08 9.93
CA TYR A 227 20.23 -18.04 9.49
C TYR A 227 19.26 -17.60 10.62
N ASP A 228 19.42 -18.14 11.83
CA ASP A 228 18.60 -17.75 12.96
C ASP A 228 18.89 -16.31 13.39
N ARG A 229 20.17 -15.90 13.32
CA ARG A 229 20.58 -14.51 13.57
C ARG A 229 19.87 -13.54 12.62
N GLU A 230 19.87 -13.83 11.32
CA GLU A 230 19.16 -13.02 10.31
C GLU A 230 17.68 -12.92 10.64
N LYS A 231 17.01 -14.03 10.95
CA LYS A 231 15.57 -14.04 11.27
C LYS A 231 15.24 -13.37 12.61
N LEU A 232 16.11 -13.40 13.58
CA LEU A 232 15.98 -12.64 14.81
C LEU A 232 16.16 -11.13 14.57
N GLN A 233 17.10 -10.75 13.68
CA GLN A 233 17.29 -9.35 13.28
C GLN A 233 16.08 -8.78 12.55
N GLU A 234 15.48 -9.54 11.60
CA GLU A 234 14.23 -9.16 10.95
C GLU A 234 13.11 -8.94 11.98
N ARG A 235 12.98 -9.84 12.95
CA ARG A 235 11.97 -9.75 13.99
C ARG A 235 12.21 -8.56 14.92
N LEU A 236 13.47 -8.31 15.29
CA LEU A 236 13.88 -7.14 16.06
C LEU A 236 13.52 -5.83 15.33
N ALA A 237 13.82 -5.74 14.05
CA ALA A 237 13.51 -4.58 13.24
C ALA A 237 11.99 -4.29 13.20
N LYS A 238 11.17 -5.34 13.11
CA LYS A 238 9.69 -5.21 13.09
C LYS A 238 9.13 -4.67 14.41
N ILE A 239 9.62 -5.11 15.58
CA ILE A 239 9.10 -4.67 16.89
C ILE A 239 9.75 -3.39 17.41
N ALA A 240 11.03 -3.17 17.12
CA ALA A 240 11.79 -2.02 17.62
C ALA A 240 11.70 -0.78 16.72
N GLY A 241 11.44 -0.97 15.42
CA GLY A 241 11.40 0.13 14.44
C GLY A 241 10.21 1.05 14.60
N GLY A 242 9.12 0.57 15.14
CA GLY A 242 7.87 1.32 15.23
C GLY A 242 7.24 1.62 13.85
N VAL A 243 6.30 2.53 13.85
CA VAL A 243 5.63 3.04 12.64
C VAL A 243 5.76 4.55 12.59
N ALA A 244 6.28 5.08 11.49
CA ALA A 244 6.24 6.52 11.24
C ALA A 244 4.85 6.88 10.69
N VAL A 245 4.16 7.80 11.34
CA VAL A 245 2.84 8.28 10.95
C VAL A 245 2.97 9.69 10.44
N ILE A 246 2.74 9.90 9.14
CA ILE A 246 2.62 11.21 8.53
C ILE A 246 1.16 11.63 8.66
N LYS A 247 0.90 12.63 9.51
CA LYS A 247 -0.42 13.23 9.68
C LYS A 247 -0.53 14.41 8.75
N VAL A 248 -1.48 14.38 7.84
CA VAL A 248 -1.67 15.41 6.81
C VAL A 248 -2.74 16.39 7.27
N GLY A 249 -2.37 17.66 7.39
CA GLY A 249 -3.25 18.76 7.74
C GLY A 249 -3.77 19.52 6.53
N GLY A 250 -4.84 20.28 6.74
CA GLY A 250 -5.44 21.16 5.73
C GLY A 250 -6.62 21.93 6.28
N ALA A 251 -7.08 22.94 5.53
CA ALA A 251 -8.17 23.82 5.95
C ALA A 251 -9.57 23.19 5.72
N THR A 252 -9.69 22.24 4.79
CA THR A 252 -10.92 21.54 4.46
C THR A 252 -10.70 20.04 4.33
N GLU A 253 -11.75 19.24 4.52
CA GLU A 253 -11.66 17.78 4.33
C GLU A 253 -11.22 17.39 2.92
N ILE A 254 -11.65 18.14 1.89
CA ILE A 254 -11.26 17.90 0.49
C ILE A 254 -9.77 18.14 0.31
N GLU A 255 -9.23 19.22 0.85
CA GLU A 255 -7.80 19.53 0.80
C GLU A 255 -6.96 18.49 1.55
N VAL A 256 -7.40 18.06 2.74
CA VAL A 256 -6.72 17.02 3.51
C VAL A 256 -6.68 15.70 2.74
N LYS A 257 -7.80 15.31 2.14
CA LYS A 257 -7.89 14.07 1.35
C LYS A 257 -6.96 14.13 0.12
N GLU A 258 -7.00 15.22 -0.64
CA GLU A 258 -6.16 15.39 -1.83
C GLU A 258 -4.66 15.40 -1.45
N ARG A 259 -4.30 16.12 -0.38
CA ARG A 259 -2.92 16.15 0.10
C ARG A 259 -2.47 14.80 0.65
N LYS A 260 -3.36 14.05 1.32
CA LYS A 260 -3.07 12.68 1.78
C LYS A 260 -2.78 11.75 0.61
N ASP A 261 -3.61 11.77 -0.43
CA ASP A 261 -3.40 10.95 -1.63
C ASP A 261 -2.07 11.32 -2.31
N ARG A 262 -1.71 12.60 -2.37
CA ARG A 262 -0.41 13.08 -2.88
C ARG A 262 0.77 12.59 -2.05
N VAL A 263 0.65 12.57 -0.72
CA VAL A 263 1.70 12.03 0.19
C VAL A 263 1.81 10.51 0.03
N ASP A 264 0.69 9.80 -0.10
CA ASP A 264 0.67 8.35 -0.36
C ASP A 264 1.39 8.01 -1.68
N ASP A 265 1.11 8.76 -2.75
CA ASP A 265 1.77 8.58 -4.05
C ASP A 265 3.27 8.86 -3.97
N ALA A 266 3.67 9.96 -3.33
CA ALA A 266 5.06 10.31 -3.13
C ALA A 266 5.82 9.27 -2.29
N LEU A 267 5.18 8.70 -1.27
CA LEU A 267 5.73 7.62 -0.45
C LEU A 267 5.94 6.35 -1.27
N ASN A 268 4.96 5.94 -2.06
CA ASN A 268 5.06 4.75 -2.93
C ASN A 268 6.13 4.92 -4.00
N ALA A 269 6.22 6.09 -4.64
CA ALA A 269 7.27 6.41 -5.60
C ALA A 269 8.67 6.39 -4.95
N THR A 270 8.78 6.89 -3.72
CA THR A 270 10.04 6.89 -2.97
C THR A 270 10.48 5.47 -2.61
N ARG A 271 9.55 4.60 -2.17
CA ARG A 271 9.85 3.18 -1.93
C ARG A 271 10.32 2.48 -3.20
N ALA A 272 9.62 2.68 -4.33
CA ALA A 272 10.01 2.13 -5.62
C ALA A 272 11.41 2.60 -6.06
N ALA A 273 11.78 3.85 -5.77
CA ALA A 273 13.09 4.39 -6.06
C ALA A 273 14.19 3.81 -5.17
N VAL A 274 13.90 3.56 -3.89
CA VAL A 274 14.85 2.89 -2.98
C VAL A 274 15.10 1.44 -3.41
N GLU A 275 14.06 0.74 -3.90
CA GLU A 275 14.17 -0.66 -4.32
C GLU A 275 14.96 -0.86 -5.63
N GLU A 276 14.70 -0.08 -6.67
CA GLU A 276 15.28 -0.28 -8.01
C GLU A 276 16.08 0.95 -8.53
N GLY A 277 16.21 1.98 -7.73
CA GLY A 277 16.91 3.20 -8.12
C GLY A 277 16.04 4.16 -8.95
N ILE A 278 16.69 5.21 -9.46
CA ILE A 278 16.10 6.27 -10.25
C ILE A 278 16.66 6.32 -11.66
N VAL A 279 15.86 6.82 -12.60
CA VAL A 279 16.24 7.09 -13.98
C VAL A 279 15.92 8.54 -14.33
N PRO A 280 16.49 9.11 -15.42
CA PRO A 280 16.06 10.41 -15.94
C PRO A 280 14.57 10.39 -16.25
N GLY A 281 13.84 11.38 -15.76
CA GLY A 281 12.40 11.52 -15.94
C GLY A 281 12.00 12.04 -17.32
N GLY A 282 10.76 12.49 -17.44
CA GLY A 282 10.26 13.11 -18.66
C GLY A 282 10.22 12.18 -19.88
N GLY A 283 10.19 10.87 -19.68
CA GLY A 283 10.19 9.87 -20.76
C GLY A 283 11.56 9.63 -21.41
N VAL A 284 12.63 10.29 -20.94
CA VAL A 284 13.98 10.19 -21.51
C VAL A 284 14.60 8.81 -21.32
N ALA A 285 14.35 8.15 -20.19
CA ALA A 285 14.84 6.79 -19.93
C ALA A 285 14.33 5.80 -20.98
N LEU A 286 13.04 5.85 -21.35
CA LEU A 286 12.46 5.00 -22.40
C LEU A 286 13.02 5.32 -23.79
N LEU A 287 13.27 6.60 -24.09
CA LEU A 287 13.87 7.02 -25.34
C LEU A 287 15.30 6.47 -25.51
N HIS A 288 16.09 6.47 -24.44
CA HIS A 288 17.42 5.84 -24.43
C HIS A 288 17.36 4.31 -24.43
N ALA A 289 16.33 3.70 -23.84
CA ALA A 289 16.10 2.25 -23.93
C ALA A 289 15.86 1.84 -25.39
N ALA A 290 15.15 2.65 -26.18
CA ALA A 290 14.96 2.41 -27.61
C ALA A 290 16.29 2.32 -28.39
N LYS A 291 17.32 3.10 -28.01
CA LYS A 291 18.68 3.01 -28.63
C LYS A 291 19.38 1.68 -28.34
N ALA A 292 19.08 1.10 -27.18
CA ALA A 292 19.69 -0.18 -26.74
C ALA A 292 19.03 -1.41 -27.38
N LEU A 293 17.84 -1.26 -27.95
CA LEU A 293 17.12 -2.32 -28.65
C LEU A 293 17.83 -2.72 -29.96
N LYS A 294 18.64 -3.79 -29.85
CA LYS A 294 19.34 -4.39 -31.00
C LYS A 294 18.66 -5.66 -31.49
N ILE A 295 17.45 -5.93 -31.02
CA ILE A 295 16.66 -7.09 -31.38
C ILE A 295 16.21 -6.93 -32.84
N LYS A 296 16.38 -7.99 -33.64
CA LYS A 296 15.83 -8.15 -34.98
C LYS A 296 14.79 -9.25 -34.97
N GLY A 297 13.72 -9.08 -35.71
CA GLY A 297 12.76 -10.15 -35.95
C GLY A 297 13.31 -11.26 -36.82
N ASP A 298 12.89 -12.48 -36.64
CA ASP A 298 13.23 -13.64 -37.49
C ASP A 298 12.50 -13.59 -38.85
N ASN A 299 11.46 -12.77 -38.93
CA ASN A 299 10.66 -12.52 -40.12
C ASN A 299 10.10 -11.07 -40.10
N ASP A 300 9.45 -10.66 -41.21
CA ASP A 300 8.93 -9.29 -41.38
C ASP A 300 7.86 -8.94 -40.33
N ASP A 301 7.03 -9.88 -39.90
CA ASP A 301 5.98 -9.66 -38.91
C ASP A 301 6.58 -9.38 -37.53
N GLN A 302 7.58 -10.16 -37.10
CA GLN A 302 8.31 -9.93 -35.88
C GLN A 302 9.07 -8.60 -35.91
N GLU A 303 9.71 -8.27 -37.03
CA GLU A 303 10.39 -6.97 -37.20
C GLU A 303 9.40 -5.81 -37.14
N ALA A 304 8.18 -5.97 -37.68
CA ALA A 304 7.10 -4.99 -37.52
C ALA A 304 6.73 -4.80 -36.06
N GLY A 305 6.60 -5.88 -35.29
CA GLY A 305 6.34 -5.83 -33.84
C GLY A 305 7.46 -5.10 -33.07
N VAL A 306 8.72 -5.39 -33.34
CA VAL A 306 9.86 -4.68 -32.74
C VAL A 306 9.81 -3.19 -33.06
N ASN A 307 9.46 -2.81 -34.31
CA ASN A 307 9.35 -1.43 -34.70
C ASN A 307 8.17 -0.69 -34.08
N ILE A 308 7.04 -1.38 -33.80
CA ILE A 308 5.90 -0.85 -33.03
C ILE A 308 6.37 -0.47 -31.63
N VAL A 309 7.04 -1.39 -30.91
CA VAL A 309 7.56 -1.11 -29.55
C VAL A 309 8.58 0.03 -29.59
N ARG A 310 9.52 0.01 -30.54
CA ARG A 310 10.54 1.06 -30.68
C ARG A 310 9.92 2.46 -30.90
N ARG A 311 8.81 2.53 -31.60
CA ARG A 311 8.04 3.78 -31.80
C ARG A 311 7.25 4.15 -30.52
N ALA A 312 6.64 3.17 -29.85
CA ALA A 312 5.87 3.38 -28.63
C ALA A 312 6.72 3.94 -27.48
N LEU A 313 7.99 3.54 -27.36
CA LEU A 313 8.92 4.07 -26.38
C LEU A 313 9.17 5.60 -26.48
N GLN A 314 8.83 6.22 -27.60
CA GLN A 314 8.91 7.67 -27.79
C GLN A 314 7.63 8.39 -27.33
N ALA A 315 6.52 7.68 -27.14
CA ALA A 315 5.23 8.29 -26.86
C ALA A 315 5.21 9.13 -25.58
N PRO A 316 5.80 8.70 -24.45
CA PRO A 316 5.75 9.50 -23.22
C PRO A 316 6.41 10.88 -23.35
N ILE A 317 7.63 10.95 -23.89
CA ILE A 317 8.32 12.24 -24.06
C ILE A 317 7.61 13.14 -25.09
N ARG A 318 7.02 12.55 -26.14
CA ARG A 318 6.22 13.31 -27.12
C ARG A 318 5.01 13.94 -26.46
N GLN A 319 4.25 13.14 -25.70
CA GLN A 319 3.04 13.62 -25.03
C GLN A 319 3.35 14.72 -24.00
N ILE A 320 4.40 14.55 -23.21
CA ILE A 320 4.85 15.58 -22.24
C ILE A 320 5.19 16.89 -22.97
N SER A 321 5.91 16.81 -24.10
CA SER A 321 6.26 17.98 -24.89
C SER A 321 5.04 18.66 -25.51
N GLU A 322 4.12 17.88 -26.06
CA GLU A 322 2.87 18.38 -26.65
C GLU A 322 1.97 19.05 -25.61
N ASN A 323 1.88 18.48 -24.41
CA ASN A 323 1.16 19.07 -23.28
C ASN A 323 1.78 20.42 -22.83
N ALA A 324 3.09 20.59 -23.02
CA ALA A 324 3.81 21.84 -22.80
C ALA A 324 3.73 22.82 -23.99
N GLY A 325 3.01 22.46 -25.06
CA GLY A 325 2.85 23.30 -26.24
C GLY A 325 4.04 23.24 -27.24
N VAL A 326 4.91 22.24 -27.08
CA VAL A 326 6.11 22.08 -27.94
C VAL A 326 5.96 20.84 -28.80
N GLU A 327 6.41 20.91 -30.07
CA GLU A 327 6.39 19.78 -31.00
C GLU A 327 7.26 18.61 -30.52
N GLY A 328 6.64 17.48 -30.16
CA GLY A 328 7.30 16.34 -29.56
C GLY A 328 8.39 15.70 -30.42
N SER A 329 8.28 15.76 -31.77
CA SER A 329 9.29 15.25 -32.71
C SER A 329 10.59 16.03 -32.63
N ILE A 330 10.52 17.35 -32.44
CA ILE A 330 11.69 18.21 -32.28
C ILE A 330 12.42 17.88 -30.98
N VAL A 331 11.69 17.72 -29.90
CA VAL A 331 12.27 17.38 -28.59
C VAL A 331 12.95 16.01 -28.65
N VAL A 332 12.28 14.98 -29.20
CA VAL A 332 12.85 13.65 -29.41
C VAL A 332 14.16 13.73 -30.21
N GLY A 333 14.16 14.46 -31.33
CA GLY A 333 15.36 14.63 -32.16
C GLY A 333 16.52 15.24 -31.35
N LYS A 334 16.30 16.36 -30.68
CA LYS A 334 17.33 17.03 -29.88
C LYS A 334 17.90 16.17 -28.75
N VAL A 335 17.05 15.39 -28.05
CA VAL A 335 17.50 14.49 -27.00
C VAL A 335 18.26 13.29 -27.56
N MET A 336 17.82 12.76 -28.72
CA MET A 336 18.48 11.63 -29.38
C MET A 336 19.86 11.97 -29.92
N ASP A 337 20.09 13.22 -30.34
CA ASP A 337 21.39 13.69 -30.87
C ASP A 337 22.45 13.84 -29.78
N GLN A 338 22.03 13.89 -28.49
CA GLN A 338 22.98 14.03 -27.40
C GLN A 338 23.54 12.66 -26.95
N LYS A 339 24.79 12.69 -26.47
CA LYS A 339 25.49 11.51 -25.98
C LYS A 339 25.18 11.24 -24.50
N SER A 340 24.85 12.28 -23.73
CA SER A 340 24.55 12.13 -22.30
C SER A 340 23.21 11.43 -22.10
N PRO A 341 23.15 10.35 -21.32
CA PRO A 341 21.91 9.64 -21.03
C PRO A 341 20.99 10.39 -20.07
N THR A 342 21.50 11.45 -19.42
CA THR A 342 20.74 12.27 -18.45
C THR A 342 20.23 13.57 -19.04
N PHE A 343 20.64 13.89 -20.27
CA PHE A 343 20.19 15.09 -20.99
C PHE A 343 18.75 14.93 -21.46
N GLY A 344 17.93 15.91 -21.16
CA GLY A 344 16.51 15.88 -21.55
C GLY A 344 15.86 17.26 -21.55
N TYR A 345 14.56 17.27 -21.79
CA TYR A 345 13.74 18.46 -21.86
C TYR A 345 13.00 18.69 -20.54
N ASP A 346 13.25 19.84 -19.92
CA ASP A 346 12.49 20.37 -18.78
C ASP A 346 11.26 21.12 -19.31
N ALA A 347 10.13 20.45 -19.32
CA ALA A 347 8.89 20.98 -19.88
C ALA A 347 8.32 22.16 -19.07
N GLN A 348 8.65 22.27 -17.77
CA GLN A 348 8.20 23.36 -16.92
C GLN A 348 8.87 24.69 -17.26
N ASN A 349 10.17 24.63 -17.62
CA ASN A 349 10.99 25.82 -17.86
C ASN A 349 11.35 26.01 -19.35
N ASP A 350 10.85 25.16 -20.24
CA ASP A 350 11.17 25.15 -21.68
C ASP A 350 12.68 25.17 -21.95
N THR A 351 13.42 24.30 -21.24
CA THR A 351 14.89 24.24 -21.33
C THR A 351 15.41 22.82 -21.48
N TYR A 352 16.61 22.68 -22.04
CA TYR A 352 17.31 21.39 -22.15
C TYR A 352 18.41 21.33 -21.11
N VAL A 353 18.35 20.36 -20.21
CA VAL A 353 19.20 20.26 -19.02
C VAL A 353 19.62 18.82 -18.71
N ASP A 354 20.54 18.65 -17.76
CA ASP A 354 20.74 17.36 -17.07
C ASP A 354 19.59 17.14 -16.10
N LEU A 355 18.72 16.18 -16.43
CA LEU A 355 17.49 15.92 -15.67
C LEU A 355 17.76 15.42 -14.26
N ILE A 356 18.78 14.53 -14.08
CA ILE A 356 19.12 14.02 -12.75
C ILE A 356 19.64 15.14 -11.86
N ALA A 357 20.51 16.01 -12.38
CA ALA A 357 21.03 17.15 -11.64
C ALA A 357 19.93 18.17 -11.25
N LYS A 358 18.89 18.26 -12.09
CA LYS A 358 17.72 19.12 -11.83
C LYS A 358 16.65 18.49 -10.95
N GLY A 359 16.78 17.19 -10.64
CA GLY A 359 15.77 16.47 -9.87
C GLY A 359 14.54 16.04 -10.68
N ILE A 360 14.59 16.09 -11.98
CA ILE A 360 13.56 15.57 -12.88
C ILE A 360 13.85 14.09 -13.09
N ILE A 361 13.35 13.29 -12.19
CA ILE A 361 13.68 11.86 -12.06
C ILE A 361 12.41 11.02 -11.91
N ASP A 362 12.49 9.78 -12.36
CA ASP A 362 11.44 8.78 -12.18
C ASP A 362 12.01 7.54 -11.47
N PRO A 363 11.22 6.85 -10.62
CA PRO A 363 11.61 5.56 -10.08
C PRO A 363 11.73 4.52 -11.20
N ALA A 364 12.86 3.81 -11.27
CA ALA A 364 13.09 2.82 -12.32
C ALA A 364 12.03 1.71 -12.33
N LYS A 365 11.61 1.25 -11.15
CA LYS A 365 10.54 0.25 -10.98
C LYS A 365 9.23 0.70 -11.62
N VAL A 366 8.83 1.95 -11.43
CA VAL A 366 7.57 2.49 -11.99
C VAL A 366 7.64 2.49 -13.52
N VAL A 367 8.72 3.01 -14.11
CA VAL A 367 8.89 3.08 -15.56
C VAL A 367 8.93 1.67 -16.17
N ARG A 368 9.65 0.75 -15.54
CA ARG A 368 9.75 -0.66 -15.99
C ARG A 368 8.40 -1.37 -15.93
N THR A 369 7.69 -1.27 -14.81
CA THR A 369 6.39 -1.93 -14.61
C THR A 369 5.36 -1.38 -15.57
N ALA A 370 5.28 -0.05 -15.74
CA ALA A 370 4.36 0.57 -16.70
C ALA A 370 4.59 0.08 -18.14
N LEU A 371 5.84 -0.05 -18.57
CA LEU A 371 6.18 -0.59 -19.89
C LEU A 371 5.77 -2.08 -20.00
N GLN A 372 6.04 -2.87 -19.00
CA GLN A 372 5.75 -4.31 -18.98
C GLN A 372 4.23 -4.56 -19.05
N ASP A 373 3.46 -3.84 -18.24
CA ASP A 373 2.01 -3.99 -18.18
C ASP A 373 1.36 -3.47 -19.46
N ALA A 374 1.82 -2.35 -20.01
CA ALA A 374 1.37 -1.84 -21.30
C ALA A 374 1.62 -2.85 -22.42
N ALA A 375 2.80 -3.48 -22.46
CA ALA A 375 3.14 -4.49 -23.45
C ALA A 375 2.26 -5.75 -23.30
N SER A 376 1.99 -6.17 -22.07
CA SER A 376 1.11 -7.31 -21.77
C SER A 376 -0.31 -7.07 -22.27
N VAL A 377 -0.90 -5.93 -21.94
CA VAL A 377 -2.27 -5.57 -22.37
C VAL A 377 -2.33 -5.39 -23.90
N ALA A 378 -1.36 -4.71 -24.51
CA ALA A 378 -1.30 -4.53 -25.95
C ALA A 378 -1.18 -5.87 -26.69
N GLY A 379 -0.37 -6.80 -26.16
CA GLY A 379 -0.22 -8.16 -26.71
C GLY A 379 -1.53 -8.94 -26.68
N LEU A 380 -2.30 -8.85 -25.59
CA LEU A 380 -3.63 -9.44 -25.49
C LEU A 380 -4.61 -8.82 -26.51
N LEU A 381 -4.65 -7.49 -26.61
CA LEU A 381 -5.53 -6.79 -27.55
C LEU A 381 -5.24 -7.16 -29.01
N VAL A 382 -3.96 -7.21 -29.40
CA VAL A 382 -3.57 -7.57 -30.80
C VAL A 382 -3.97 -8.99 -31.16
N THR A 383 -4.02 -9.92 -30.18
CA THR A 383 -4.41 -11.34 -30.41
C THR A 383 -5.91 -11.58 -30.25
N THR A 384 -6.70 -10.56 -29.91
CA THR A 384 -8.15 -10.69 -29.69
C THR A 384 -8.91 -10.51 -30.99
N GLU A 385 -9.81 -11.45 -31.32
CA GLU A 385 -10.64 -11.38 -32.52
C GLU A 385 -12.00 -10.69 -32.30
N ALA A 386 -12.52 -10.71 -31.06
CA ALA A 386 -13.82 -10.16 -30.72
C ALA A 386 -13.84 -9.55 -29.31
N GLY A 387 -14.53 -8.45 -29.16
CA GLY A 387 -14.85 -7.85 -27.88
C GLY A 387 -16.30 -8.16 -27.48
N VAL A 388 -16.51 -8.56 -26.23
CA VAL A 388 -17.84 -8.76 -25.65
C VAL A 388 -18.08 -7.70 -24.60
N ALA A 389 -19.12 -6.89 -24.79
CA ALA A 389 -19.52 -5.85 -23.86
C ALA A 389 -21.01 -5.98 -23.50
N GLU A 390 -21.33 -5.54 -22.29
CA GLU A 390 -22.75 -5.44 -21.90
C GLU A 390 -23.46 -4.35 -22.72
N THR A 391 -24.66 -4.66 -23.19
CA THR A 391 -25.49 -3.66 -23.82
C THR A 391 -25.90 -2.60 -22.77
N PRO A 392 -25.80 -1.29 -23.09
CA PRO A 392 -26.27 -0.27 -22.17
C PRO A 392 -27.72 -0.54 -21.74
N LYS A 393 -27.95 -0.60 -20.43
CA LYS A 393 -29.32 -0.72 -19.90
C LYS A 393 -30.12 0.48 -20.41
N LYS A 394 -31.26 0.20 -21.07
CA LYS A 394 -32.23 1.27 -21.31
C LYS A 394 -32.71 1.74 -19.95
N ASP A 395 -32.59 3.03 -19.66
CA ASP A 395 -33.23 3.62 -18.49
C ASP A 395 -34.73 3.34 -18.61
N ASP A 396 -35.25 2.48 -17.73
CA ASP A 396 -36.70 2.36 -17.59
C ASP A 396 -37.23 3.71 -17.14
N PRO A 397 -38.22 4.28 -17.83
CA PRO A 397 -38.79 5.55 -17.43
C PRO A 397 -39.27 5.41 -15.98
N MET A 398 -38.78 6.28 -15.08
CA MET A 398 -39.25 6.33 -13.70
C MET A 398 -40.80 6.34 -13.70
N PRO A 399 -41.45 5.46 -12.94
CA PRO A 399 -42.88 5.49 -12.82
C PRO A 399 -43.30 6.87 -12.27
N MET A 400 -44.04 7.62 -13.06
CA MET A 400 -44.65 8.90 -12.60
C MET A 400 -45.43 8.59 -11.33
N PRO A 401 -45.27 9.38 -10.27
CA PRO A 401 -46.15 9.27 -9.10
C PRO A 401 -47.59 9.44 -9.56
N PRO A 402 -48.58 8.66 -9.07
CA PRO A 402 -49.94 8.74 -9.43
C PRO A 402 -50.43 10.16 -9.09
N GLY A 403 -50.88 10.88 -10.12
CA GLY A 403 -51.38 12.23 -10.01
C GLY A 403 -52.50 12.31 -8.98
N GLY A 404 -52.30 13.13 -7.93
CA GLY A 404 -53.35 13.50 -7.01
C GLY A 404 -54.44 14.25 -7.76
N GLY A 405 -55.56 13.59 -7.92
CA GLY A 405 -56.78 14.23 -8.42
C GLY A 405 -57.20 15.39 -7.51
N MET A 406 -57.15 16.61 -8.05
CA MET A 406 -57.87 17.71 -7.50
C MET A 406 -59.32 17.56 -7.95
N ASP A 407 -60.16 16.95 -7.13
CA ASP A 407 -61.61 17.05 -7.23
C ASP A 407 -62.10 18.25 -6.44
N GLY A 408 -62.72 19.17 -7.19
CA GLY A 408 -63.94 19.84 -6.89
C GLY A 408 -63.99 20.68 -5.62
N MET A 409 -63.83 21.98 -5.78
CA MET A 409 -64.64 22.95 -4.97
C MET A 409 -65.56 23.73 -5.90
N GLY A 410 -66.79 23.20 -5.99
CA GLY A 410 -67.94 23.90 -6.53
C GLY A 410 -68.38 25.03 -5.63
N MET A 411 -68.90 26.05 -6.29
CA MET A 411 -69.56 27.25 -5.77
C MET A 411 -70.58 27.00 -4.66
N MET A 412 -70.56 27.82 -3.62
CA MET A 412 -71.59 28.72 -3.22
C MET A 412 -71.04 29.82 -2.32
#